data_13a42b1d1d713ceb890d1f61dd2252cf
#
_entry.id   13a42b1d1d713ceb890d1f61dd2252cf
#
_cell.length_a   1.000
_cell.length_b   1.000
_cell.length_c   1.000
_cell.angle_alpha   90.00
_cell.angle_beta   90.00
_cell.angle_gamma   90.00
#
_symmetry.space_group_name_H-M   'P 1'
#
loop_
_entity.id
_entity.type
_entity.pdbx_description
1 polymer ?
#
loop_
_entity_poly.entity_id
_entity_poly.type
_entity_poly.pdbx_seq_one_letter_code
_entity_poly.pdbx_strand_id
1 'polypeptide(L)'
;MGSNYLIKFLEEKDVPTVTKKRHTYLTYYGLEQQDTYVLKEGVIKTSIILRDGREFNISYIKGPDIISLLKDEVSQYTSAPFNVRIESETATFYRIPRVLFWEYVNQDPKLQDYVNSYYRNKLAEAIFRQQLMTMNGKNGRFVHLFIN
;
A
#
# COMPACT_ATOMS: atom_id res chain seq x y z
N MET A 1 0.21 17.09 1.72
CA MET A 1 -0.88 17.82 1.04
C MET A 1 -2.01 16.91 0.67
N GLY A 2 -1.82 16.02 -0.31
CA GLY A 2 -2.87 15.12 -0.73
C GLY A 2 -3.36 14.18 0.35
N SER A 3 -2.44 13.67 1.19
CA SER A 3 -2.83 12.77 2.27
C SER A 3 -3.69 13.45 3.32
N ASN A 4 -3.44 14.75 3.58
CA ASN A 4 -4.28 15.50 4.52
C ASN A 4 -5.70 15.66 3.98
N TYR A 5 -5.83 15.89 2.68
CA TYR A 5 -7.14 15.98 2.07
C TYR A 5 -7.89 14.65 2.17
N LEU A 6 -7.18 13.55 1.91
CA LEU A 6 -7.77 12.23 1.99
C LEU A 6 -8.28 11.93 3.40
N ILE A 7 -7.47 12.19 4.41
CA ILE A 7 -7.87 11.95 5.81
C ILE A 7 -9.11 12.77 6.16
N LYS A 8 -9.10 14.05 5.81
CA LYS A 8 -10.24 14.92 6.09
C LYS A 8 -11.50 14.42 5.37
N PHE A 9 -11.36 14.00 4.13
CA PHE A 9 -12.46 13.46 3.36
C PHE A 9 -13.06 12.23 4.03
N LEU A 10 -12.20 11.30 4.46
CA LEU A 10 -12.67 10.08 5.10
C LEU A 10 -13.36 10.37 6.43
N GLU A 11 -12.85 11.35 7.18
CA GLU A 11 -13.49 11.75 8.43
C GLU A 11 -14.86 12.37 8.19
N GLU A 12 -14.99 13.18 7.16
CA GLU A 12 -16.28 13.78 6.83
C GLU A 12 -17.31 12.75 6.38
N LYS A 13 -16.85 11.63 5.83
CA LYS A 13 -17.74 10.54 5.42
C LYS A 13 -17.99 9.51 6.53
N ASP A 14 -17.47 9.77 7.72
CA ASP A 14 -17.63 8.88 8.87
C ASP A 14 -17.14 7.45 8.59
N VAL A 15 -16.06 7.32 7.85
CA VAL A 15 -15.49 6.02 7.55
C VAL A 15 -14.95 5.40 8.84
N PRO A 16 -15.29 4.14 9.13
CA PRO A 16 -14.85 3.51 10.38
C PRO A 16 -13.34 3.30 10.41
N THR A 17 -12.81 3.27 11.62
CA THR A 17 -11.39 3.02 11.86
C THR A 17 -11.19 1.72 12.60
N VAL A 18 -10.00 1.16 12.44
CA VAL A 18 -9.56 -0.05 13.12
C VAL A 18 -8.19 0.24 13.71
N THR A 19 -7.96 -0.13 14.97
CA THR A 19 -6.66 0.03 15.60
C THR A 19 -6.09 -1.34 15.92
N LYS A 20 -4.82 -1.55 15.58
CA LYS A 20 -4.12 -2.82 15.79
C LYS A 20 -2.85 -2.58 16.58
N LYS A 21 -2.45 -3.62 17.33
CA LYS A 21 -1.25 -3.58 18.17
C LYS A 21 -0.03 -4.04 17.40
N ARG A 22 1.15 -3.69 17.93
CA ARG A 22 2.43 -4.08 17.35
C ARG A 22 2.48 -5.60 17.11
N HIS A 23 3.05 -5.93 15.96
CA HIS A 23 3.33 -7.31 15.51
C HIS A 23 2.08 -8.12 15.17
N THR A 24 0.91 -7.47 15.14
CA THR A 24 -0.28 -8.13 14.58
C THR A 24 -0.35 -7.80 13.08
N TYR A 25 -1.10 -8.60 12.36
CA TYR A 25 -1.23 -8.44 10.92
C TYR A 25 -2.58 -7.84 10.58
N LEU A 26 -2.58 -6.91 9.65
CA LEU A 26 -3.82 -6.37 9.08
C LEU A 26 -4.33 -7.29 7.98
N THR A 27 -3.44 -7.71 7.09
CA THR A 27 -3.77 -8.60 5.98
C THR A 27 -2.63 -9.58 5.74
N TYR A 28 -2.95 -10.68 5.07
CA TYR A 28 -1.98 -11.69 4.66
C TYR A 28 -1.98 -11.81 3.14
N TYR A 29 -0.82 -12.06 2.57
CA TYR A 29 -0.67 -12.24 1.15
C TYR A 29 -1.63 -13.32 0.63
N GLY A 30 -2.35 -13.00 -0.44
CA GLY A 30 -3.21 -13.95 -1.12
C GLY A 30 -4.62 -14.07 -0.57
N LEU A 31 -4.92 -13.51 0.62
CA LEU A 31 -6.28 -13.54 1.14
C LEU A 31 -7.18 -12.62 0.34
N GLU A 32 -8.44 -13.02 0.17
CA GLU A 32 -9.43 -12.15 -0.45
C GLU A 32 -9.59 -10.87 0.35
N GLN A 33 -9.71 -9.77 -0.37
CA GLN A 33 -9.78 -8.46 0.25
C GLN A 33 -10.90 -7.64 -0.40
N GLN A 34 -11.87 -7.24 0.42
CA GLN A 34 -12.98 -6.42 -0.05
C GLN A 34 -12.79 -4.95 0.29
N ASP A 35 -11.91 -4.67 1.22
CA ASP A 35 -11.73 -3.33 1.76
C ASP A 35 -10.44 -2.70 1.31
N THR A 36 -10.46 -1.38 1.18
CA THR A 36 -9.27 -0.56 1.05
C THR A 36 -8.94 -0.02 2.42
N TYR A 37 -7.66 -0.05 2.77
CA TYR A 37 -7.18 0.46 4.05
C TYR A 37 -6.33 1.69 3.82
N VAL A 38 -6.60 2.73 4.61
CA VAL A 38 -5.78 3.94 4.62
C VAL A 38 -5.18 4.06 6.02
N LEU A 39 -3.86 4.06 6.08
CA LEU A 39 -3.15 4.20 7.36
C LEU A 39 -3.31 5.64 7.82
N LYS A 40 -3.93 5.83 8.99
CA LYS A 40 -4.11 7.15 9.58
C LYS A 40 -2.88 7.56 10.35
N GLU A 41 -2.39 6.66 11.20
CA GLU A 41 -1.18 6.89 11.98
C GLU A 41 -0.56 5.57 12.37
N GLY A 42 0.75 5.58 12.57
CA GLY A 42 1.52 4.40 12.90
C GLY A 42 2.49 4.04 11.80
N VAL A 43 3.17 2.92 11.98
CA VAL A 43 4.12 2.38 11.01
C VAL A 43 3.78 0.93 10.75
N ILE A 44 3.79 0.55 9.50
CA ILE A 44 3.55 -0.84 9.08
C ILE A 44 4.69 -1.33 8.21
N LYS A 45 4.80 -2.63 8.11
CA LYS A 45 5.76 -3.29 7.22
C LYS A 45 4.99 -4.16 6.24
N THR A 46 5.34 -4.07 4.96
CA THR A 46 4.79 -4.96 3.94
C THR A 46 5.80 -6.02 3.59
N SER A 47 5.34 -7.25 3.39
CA SER A 47 6.22 -8.37 3.11
C SER A 47 5.48 -9.49 2.40
N ILE A 48 6.24 -10.43 1.84
CA ILE A 48 5.70 -11.69 1.34
C ILE A 48 6.53 -12.82 1.91
N ILE A 49 5.91 -14.01 1.98
CA ILE A 49 6.61 -15.21 2.44
C ILE A 49 7.00 -16.02 1.20
N LEU A 50 8.28 -16.32 1.09
CA LEU A 50 8.79 -17.10 -0.03
C LEU A 50 8.49 -18.58 0.18
N ARG A 51 8.67 -19.39 -0.88
CA ARG A 51 8.38 -20.82 -0.83
C ARG A 51 9.16 -21.56 0.24
N ASP A 52 10.39 -21.11 0.52
CA ASP A 52 11.26 -21.74 1.51
C ASP A 52 10.96 -21.24 2.93
N GLY A 53 9.93 -20.43 3.11
CA GLY A 53 9.52 -19.94 4.41
C GLY A 53 10.18 -18.64 4.82
N ARG A 54 11.13 -18.13 4.05
CA ARG A 54 11.77 -16.86 4.38
C ARG A 54 10.83 -15.71 4.08
N GLU A 55 10.90 -14.69 4.90
CA GLU A 55 10.14 -13.46 4.69
C GLU A 55 10.94 -12.49 3.84
N PHE A 56 10.31 -11.99 2.79
CA PHE A 56 10.91 -10.95 1.96
C PHE A 56 10.22 -9.63 2.28
N ASN A 57 10.95 -8.71 2.90
CA ASN A 57 10.41 -7.40 3.25
C ASN A 57 10.38 -6.51 2.03
N ILE A 58 9.21 -5.90 1.78
CA ILE A 58 9.03 -5.02 0.63
C ILE A 58 9.28 -3.59 1.04
N SER A 59 8.60 -3.11 2.08
CA SER A 59 8.75 -1.71 2.49
C SER A 59 8.19 -1.48 3.88
N TYR A 60 8.55 -0.32 4.44
CA TYR A 60 7.92 0.25 5.62
C TYR A 60 7.12 1.46 5.18
N ILE A 61 5.94 1.62 5.74
CA ILE A 61 5.04 2.72 5.40
C ILE A 61 4.66 3.42 6.69
N LYS A 62 4.79 4.74 6.69
CA LYS A 62 4.40 5.58 7.81
C LYS A 62 3.18 6.39 7.38
N GLY A 63 2.18 6.46 8.27
CA GLY A 63 0.96 7.21 7.96
C GLY A 63 1.14 8.70 7.97
N PRO A 64 0.21 9.45 7.34
CA PRO A 64 -0.94 8.91 6.60
C PRO A 64 -0.57 8.47 5.19
N ASP A 65 -1.11 7.32 4.77
CA ASP A 65 -0.89 6.82 3.41
C ASP A 65 -1.89 5.72 3.08
N ILE A 66 -2.13 5.52 1.79
CA ILE A 66 -2.88 4.36 1.33
C ILE A 66 -1.94 3.17 1.37
N ILE A 67 -2.40 2.07 1.93
CA ILE A 67 -1.53 0.90 2.10
C ILE A 67 -1.38 0.14 0.79
N SER A 68 -2.50 -0.23 0.20
CA SER A 68 -2.48 -0.85 -1.12
C SER A 68 -3.75 -0.43 -1.84
N LEU A 69 -3.61 -0.03 -3.07
CA LEU A 69 -4.73 0.44 -3.85
C LEU A 69 -4.74 -0.34 -5.15
N LEU A 70 -5.65 -1.29 -5.23
CA LEU A 70 -5.83 -2.11 -6.43
C LEU A 70 -7.08 -1.63 -7.13
N LYS A 71 -6.90 -1.23 -8.37
CA LYS A 71 -8.02 -0.73 -9.16
C LYS A 71 -8.72 -1.87 -9.84
N ASP A 72 -9.84 -2.25 -9.27
CA ASP A 72 -10.72 -3.24 -9.87
C ASP A 72 -12.14 -2.87 -9.52
N GLU A 73 -12.77 -2.12 -10.40
CA GLU A 73 -14.10 -1.58 -10.18
C GLU A 73 -15.19 -2.61 -10.47
N VAL A 74 -14.82 -3.73 -11.07
CA VAL A 74 -15.77 -4.75 -11.51
C VAL A 74 -15.93 -5.83 -10.45
N SER A 75 -14.83 -6.27 -9.87
CA SER A 75 -14.84 -7.36 -8.92
C SER A 75 -14.93 -6.83 -7.48
N GLN A 76 -15.73 -7.52 -6.66
CA GLN A 76 -15.81 -7.17 -5.24
C GLN A 76 -14.60 -7.66 -4.46
N TYR A 77 -13.86 -8.60 -5.02
CA TYR A 77 -12.74 -9.22 -4.33
C TYR A 77 -11.47 -9.02 -5.11
N THR A 78 -10.38 -8.95 -4.37
CA THR A 78 -9.05 -9.03 -4.94
C THR A 78 -8.16 -9.68 -3.88
N SER A 79 -7.09 -10.30 -4.31
CA SER A 79 -6.14 -10.90 -3.38
C SER A 79 -5.23 -9.83 -2.79
N ALA A 80 -4.96 -9.92 -1.50
CA ALA A 80 -4.00 -9.02 -0.88
C ALA A 80 -2.62 -9.25 -1.50
N PRO A 81 -1.94 -8.18 -1.95
CA PRO A 81 -0.67 -8.35 -2.67
C PRO A 81 0.52 -8.66 -1.76
N PHE A 82 0.35 -8.49 -0.46
CA PHE A 82 1.42 -8.72 0.51
C PHE A 82 0.85 -8.80 1.91
N ASN A 83 1.71 -9.22 2.85
CA ASN A 83 1.38 -9.17 4.26
C ASN A 83 1.56 -7.75 4.76
N VAL A 84 0.72 -7.32 5.69
CA VAL A 84 0.85 -6.02 6.35
C VAL A 84 0.90 -6.26 7.84
N ARG A 85 2.04 -5.94 8.46
CA ARG A 85 2.25 -6.13 9.90
C ARG A 85 2.50 -4.78 10.57
N ILE A 86 1.93 -4.60 11.76
CA ILE A 86 2.08 -3.36 12.52
C ILE A 86 3.44 -3.37 13.20
N GLU A 87 4.23 -2.28 13.01
CA GLU A 87 5.58 -2.15 13.56
C GLU A 87 5.66 -1.12 14.69
N SER A 88 4.78 -0.12 14.70
CA SER A 88 4.67 0.82 15.83
C SER A 88 3.88 0.18 16.97
N GLU A 89 3.86 0.83 18.13
CA GLU A 89 3.11 0.31 19.28
C GLU A 89 1.68 0.01 18.90
N THR A 90 1.04 0.94 18.18
CA THR A 90 -0.28 0.72 17.59
C THR A 90 -0.29 1.39 16.22
N ALA A 91 -1.27 1.00 15.40
CA ALA A 91 -1.53 1.66 14.13
C ALA A 91 -3.03 1.72 13.92
N THR A 92 -3.51 2.84 13.40
CA THR A 92 -4.93 3.08 13.15
C THR A 92 -5.16 3.24 11.67
N PHE A 93 -6.19 2.58 11.16
CA PHE A 93 -6.50 2.53 9.74
C PHE A 93 -7.95 2.91 9.53
N TYR A 94 -8.24 3.60 8.44
CA TYR A 94 -9.60 3.68 7.91
C TYR A 94 -9.84 2.43 7.09
N ARG A 95 -11.02 1.85 7.28
CA ARG A 95 -11.44 0.68 6.51
C ARG A 95 -12.67 1.04 5.72
N ILE A 96 -12.57 0.94 4.40
CA ILE A 96 -13.65 1.31 3.51
C ILE A 96 -13.80 0.26 2.42
N PRO A 97 -15.04 -0.18 2.12
CA PRO A 97 -15.24 -1.12 1.01
C PRO A 97 -14.62 -0.58 -0.27
N ARG A 98 -13.89 -1.43 -0.97
CA ARG A 98 -13.15 -1.01 -2.17
C ARG A 98 -14.05 -0.36 -3.21
N VAL A 99 -15.22 -0.95 -3.43
CA VAL A 99 -16.16 -0.41 -4.39
C VAL A 99 -16.61 1.01 -4.01
N LEU A 100 -16.91 1.20 -2.72
CA LEU A 100 -17.31 2.51 -2.23
C LEU A 100 -16.17 3.52 -2.34
N PHE A 101 -14.94 3.11 -2.05
CA PHE A 101 -13.79 3.99 -2.19
C PHE A 101 -13.68 4.50 -3.62
N TRP A 102 -13.81 3.62 -4.60
CA TRP A 102 -13.71 4.02 -6.00
C TRP A 102 -14.88 4.90 -6.45
N GLU A 103 -16.07 4.71 -5.88
CA GLU A 103 -17.16 5.63 -6.12
C GLU A 103 -16.81 7.04 -5.66
N TYR A 104 -16.24 7.16 -4.48
CA TYR A 104 -15.81 8.46 -3.97
C TYR A 104 -14.73 9.08 -4.87
N VAL A 105 -13.77 8.29 -5.28
CA VAL A 105 -12.69 8.78 -6.15
C VAL A 105 -13.28 9.28 -7.47
N ASN A 106 -14.19 8.54 -8.04
CA ASN A 106 -14.78 8.90 -9.35
C ASN A 106 -15.59 10.17 -9.28
N GLN A 107 -16.07 10.56 -8.11
CA GLN A 107 -16.91 11.74 -7.93
C GLN A 107 -16.15 12.97 -7.47
N ASP A 108 -14.91 12.82 -7.07
CA ASP A 108 -14.13 13.92 -6.48
C ASP A 108 -12.82 14.12 -7.22
N PRO A 109 -12.69 15.22 -8.00
CA PRO A 109 -11.46 15.48 -8.77
C PRO A 109 -10.20 15.56 -7.93
N LYS A 110 -10.28 16.05 -6.67
CA LYS A 110 -9.11 16.15 -5.81
C LYS A 110 -8.66 14.77 -5.35
N LEU A 111 -9.61 13.87 -5.09
CA LEU A 111 -9.25 12.49 -4.77
C LEU A 111 -8.65 11.80 -5.99
N GLN A 112 -9.17 12.07 -7.18
CA GLN A 112 -8.59 11.52 -8.41
C GLN A 112 -7.14 11.95 -8.57
N ASP A 113 -6.87 13.23 -8.33
CA ASP A 113 -5.50 13.76 -8.42
C ASP A 113 -4.60 13.07 -7.40
N TYR A 114 -5.09 12.89 -6.19
CA TYR A 114 -4.32 12.21 -5.14
C TYR A 114 -3.99 10.77 -5.53
N VAL A 115 -4.99 10.05 -6.02
CA VAL A 115 -4.82 8.65 -6.43
C VAL A 115 -3.86 8.55 -7.61
N ASN A 116 -3.96 9.46 -8.58
CA ASN A 116 -3.05 9.47 -9.71
C ASN A 116 -1.61 9.73 -9.26
N SER A 117 -1.42 10.65 -8.32
CA SER A 117 -0.10 10.91 -7.74
C SER A 117 0.42 9.70 -6.99
N TYR A 118 -0.45 9.03 -6.26
CA TYR A 118 -0.09 7.81 -5.54
C TYR A 118 0.46 6.76 -6.51
N TYR A 119 -0.24 6.52 -7.62
CA TYR A 119 0.21 5.53 -8.60
C TYR A 119 1.53 5.95 -9.24
N ARG A 120 1.66 7.22 -9.61
CA ARG A 120 2.90 7.72 -10.22
C ARG A 120 4.08 7.52 -9.27
N ASN A 121 3.89 7.84 -8.00
CA ASN A 121 4.96 7.70 -7.01
C ASN A 121 5.33 6.24 -6.79
N LYS A 122 4.34 5.35 -6.71
CA LYS A 122 4.62 3.93 -6.53
C LYS A 122 5.31 3.33 -7.73
N LEU A 123 4.91 3.75 -8.93
CA LEU A 123 5.57 3.29 -10.15
C LEU A 123 7.02 3.77 -10.20
N ALA A 124 7.25 5.05 -9.87
CA ALA A 124 8.60 5.59 -9.84
C ALA A 124 9.48 4.86 -8.84
N GLU A 125 8.95 4.57 -7.64
CA GLU A 125 9.68 3.79 -6.64
C GLU A 125 10.03 2.40 -7.17
N ALA A 126 9.09 1.74 -7.82
CA ALA A 126 9.31 0.40 -8.34
C ALA A 126 10.38 0.41 -9.43
N ILE A 127 10.33 1.40 -10.33
CA ILE A 127 11.33 1.53 -11.38
C ILE A 127 12.72 1.79 -10.80
N PHE A 128 12.80 2.71 -9.84
CA PHE A 128 14.07 3.03 -9.19
C PHE A 128 14.66 1.82 -8.50
N ARG A 129 13.82 1.08 -7.77
CA ARG A 129 14.25 -0.12 -7.06
C ARG A 129 14.77 -1.17 -8.02
N GLN A 130 14.08 -1.35 -9.14
CA GLN A 130 14.50 -2.29 -10.16
C GLN A 130 15.84 -1.90 -10.78
N GLN A 131 16.04 -0.61 -11.03
CA GLN A 131 17.32 -0.12 -11.55
C GLN A 131 18.46 -0.40 -10.58
N LEU A 132 18.24 -0.16 -9.29
CA LEU A 132 19.26 -0.45 -8.27
C LEU A 132 19.60 -1.93 -8.24
N MET A 133 18.59 -2.80 -8.29
CA MET A 133 18.82 -4.24 -8.28
C MET A 133 19.59 -4.68 -9.51
N THR A 134 19.27 -4.14 -10.67
CA THR A 134 19.96 -4.47 -11.91
C THR A 134 21.42 -4.05 -11.85
N MET A 135 21.69 -2.85 -11.37
CA MET A 135 23.06 -2.36 -11.23
C MET A 135 23.85 -3.20 -10.27
N ASN A 136 23.29 -3.51 -9.12
CA ASN A 136 23.97 -4.34 -8.11
C ASN A 136 24.18 -5.77 -8.62
N GLY A 137 23.21 -6.30 -9.32
CA GLY A 137 23.31 -7.62 -9.90
C GLY A 137 24.39 -7.67 -10.96
N LYS A 138 24.49 -6.62 -11.77
CA LYS A 138 25.55 -6.52 -12.77
C LYS A 138 26.92 -6.42 -12.12
N ASN A 139 27.02 -5.64 -11.06
CA ASN A 139 28.28 -5.53 -10.34
C ASN A 139 28.70 -6.84 -9.71
N GLY A 140 27.73 -7.60 -9.32
CA GLY A 140 28.04 -8.94 -8.83
C GLY A 140 28.55 -9.84 -9.92
N ARG A 141 28.39 -9.42 -11.17
CA ARG A 141 28.88 -10.11 -12.35
C ARG A 141 29.63 -9.22 -13.26
N PHE A 142 29.21 -7.68 -13.39
CA PHE A 142 29.31 -6.44 -14.01
C PHE A 142 28.68 -5.36 -14.11
N VAL A 143 28.19 -4.92 -14.37
CA VAL A 143 27.63 -4.20 -14.33
C VAL A 143 26.84 -3.92 -14.70
N HIS A 144 26.62 -3.95 -15.51
CA HIS A 144 25.72 -3.79 -15.87
C HIS A 144 24.94 -3.40 -16.20
N LEU A 145 24.67 -3.26 -16.96
CA LEU A 145 23.88 -3.00 -17.40
C LEU A 145 22.98 -2.48 -17.36
N PHE A 146 22.84 -2.46 -17.55
CA PHE A 146 22.09 -2.23 -17.26
C PHE A 146 21.43 -2.30 -17.27
N ILE A 147 21.58 -2.65 -17.60
CA ILE A 147 21.13 -2.97 -17.39
C ILE A 147 20.67 -3.31 -17.18
N ASN A 148 20.92 -3.80 -17.49
CA ASN A 148 20.74 -4.40 -17.28
C ASN A 148 20.31 -4.59 -17.00
#